data_30e3de6feb3a69026a5cd157e5971e07
#
_entry.id   30e3de6feb3a69026a5cd157e5971e07
#
_cell.length_a   1.000
_cell.length_b   1.000
_cell.length_c   1.000
_cell.angle_alpha   90.00
_cell.angle_beta   90.00
_cell.angle_gamma   90.00
#
_symmetry.space_group_name_H-M   'P 1'
#
loop_
_entity.id
_entity.type
_entity.pdbx_description
1 polymer ?
#
loop_
_entity_poly.entity_id
_entity_poly.type
_entity_poly.pdbx_seq_one_letter_code
_entity_poly.pdbx_strand_id
1 'polypeptide(L)'
;MHLHKILDALEVVISQYANKNLAASELDVDQLPSIKGAQKNHAQLAQMMGVVSGSGLSKQNTSVFGIDFDAFLKPKLQKGRYPKKANEIVVDDGLQGIALNQQIKLNGRQQKYKIVGITTNHRYNTQPVTYLRLTDFSRMRYGTDQITRINALVLKGNARIKTTDQLTKLTIPELIDKIPGYGPQVKTFGLMIGALLVIVAFIVGIFMYIITIEKTAVYGVMRAQGISGGQLVGSLMWQSVFLGVIGIGLGLLCNALTTLVLPAAVPYTNNPLLIGAFSAVLLVMTVIGALFSIWRILKIDPLDAIGGA
;
A
#
# COMPACT_ATOMS: atom_id res chain seq x y z
N MET A 1 -1.24 0.24 -2.79
CA MET A 1 -2.69 0.52 -2.92
C MET A 1 -3.17 0.06 -4.28
N HIS A 2 -4.25 -0.74 -4.34
CA HIS A 2 -4.68 -1.44 -5.57
C HIS A 2 -5.65 -0.66 -6.47
N LEU A 3 -5.83 0.66 -6.25
CA LEU A 3 -6.81 1.46 -6.98
C LEU A 3 -6.56 1.47 -8.50
N HIS A 4 -5.31 1.45 -8.93
CA HIS A 4 -4.95 1.27 -10.35
C HIS A 4 -5.49 -0.03 -10.96
N LYS A 5 -5.51 -1.12 -10.18
CA LYS A 5 -6.07 -2.41 -10.64
C LYS A 5 -7.60 -2.41 -10.67
N ILE A 6 -8.22 -1.61 -9.78
CA ILE A 6 -9.68 -1.54 -9.67
C ILE A 6 -10.27 -0.67 -10.79
N LEU A 7 -9.65 0.47 -11.07
CA LEU A 7 -10.22 1.44 -12.00
C LEU A 7 -9.73 1.29 -13.44
N ASP A 8 -8.55 0.68 -13.65
CA ASP A 8 -7.93 0.51 -15.00
C ASP A 8 -8.12 1.75 -15.91
N ALA A 9 -7.92 2.93 -15.33
CA ALA A 9 -8.32 4.21 -15.89
C ALA A 9 -7.13 5.18 -15.96
N LEU A 10 -7.26 6.21 -16.80
CA LEU A 10 -6.32 7.33 -16.86
C LEU A 10 -6.77 8.49 -15.96
N GLU A 11 -8.06 8.81 -16.00
CA GLU A 11 -8.64 9.95 -15.30
C GLU A 11 -9.96 9.57 -14.65
N VAL A 12 -10.25 10.22 -13.53
CA VAL A 12 -11.52 10.14 -12.81
C VAL A 12 -12.09 11.54 -12.69
N VAL A 13 -13.33 11.72 -13.10
CA VAL A 13 -14.06 12.97 -13.00
C VAL A 13 -14.99 12.88 -11.80
N ILE A 14 -14.88 13.85 -10.90
CA ILE A 14 -15.66 13.97 -9.67
C ILE A 14 -16.23 15.38 -9.53
N SER A 15 -17.15 15.56 -8.59
CA SER A 15 -17.65 16.89 -8.26
C SER A 15 -16.53 17.77 -7.67
N GLN A 16 -16.47 19.03 -8.09
CA GLN A 16 -15.54 20.01 -7.54
C GLN A 16 -15.76 20.25 -6.05
N TYR A 17 -16.99 20.13 -5.60
CA TYR A 17 -17.38 20.33 -4.19
C TYR A 17 -17.04 19.14 -3.29
N ALA A 18 -16.56 18.04 -3.87
CA ALA A 18 -16.20 16.83 -3.12
C ALA A 18 -14.84 16.90 -2.41
N ASN A 19 -14.14 18.04 -2.47
CA ASN A 19 -12.78 18.18 -1.93
C ASN A 19 -11.85 17.02 -2.36
N LYS A 20 -11.97 16.60 -3.62
CA LYS A 20 -11.22 15.49 -4.24
C LYS A 20 -11.43 14.13 -3.56
N ASN A 21 -12.49 13.98 -2.77
CA ASN A 21 -12.86 12.73 -2.12
C ASN A 21 -13.96 12.02 -2.92
N LEU A 22 -13.66 10.81 -3.42
CA LEU A 22 -14.58 10.00 -4.21
C LEU A 22 -15.89 9.71 -3.45
N ALA A 23 -15.81 9.40 -2.15
CA ALA A 23 -16.99 9.04 -1.35
C ALA A 23 -17.93 10.23 -1.10
N ALA A 24 -17.38 11.46 -1.10
CA ALA A 24 -18.15 12.69 -0.92
C ALA A 24 -18.63 13.29 -2.25
N SER A 25 -18.17 12.76 -3.38
CA SER A 25 -18.57 13.23 -4.70
C SER A 25 -19.99 12.76 -5.03
N GLU A 26 -20.82 13.69 -5.49
CA GLU A 26 -22.12 13.40 -6.09
C GLU A 26 -22.20 14.15 -7.42
N LEU A 27 -22.41 13.42 -8.49
CA LEU A 27 -22.61 13.91 -9.84
C LEU A 27 -24.02 13.54 -10.28
N ASP A 28 -24.78 14.51 -10.71
CA ASP A 28 -26.08 14.31 -11.33
C ASP A 28 -25.86 13.84 -12.78
N VAL A 29 -26.37 12.68 -13.10
CA VAL A 29 -26.13 12.03 -14.41
C VAL A 29 -26.73 12.85 -15.54
N ASP A 30 -27.89 13.50 -15.31
CA ASP A 30 -28.61 14.30 -16.30
C ASP A 30 -27.90 15.62 -16.61
N GLN A 31 -27.05 16.08 -15.69
CA GLN A 31 -26.28 17.33 -15.82
C GLN A 31 -24.86 17.12 -16.35
N LEU A 32 -24.46 15.87 -16.59
CA LEU A 32 -23.14 15.59 -17.12
C LEU A 32 -23.01 16.10 -18.58
N PRO A 33 -21.92 16.83 -18.90
CA PRO A 33 -21.65 17.22 -20.27
C PRO A 33 -21.47 16.01 -21.17
N SER A 34 -21.73 16.19 -22.47
CA SER A 34 -21.54 15.11 -23.44
C SER A 34 -20.08 14.63 -23.44
N ILE A 35 -19.94 13.29 -23.42
CA ILE A 35 -18.65 12.63 -23.38
C ILE A 35 -18.21 12.37 -24.83
N LYS A 36 -17.02 12.88 -25.18
CA LYS A 36 -16.39 12.56 -26.45
C LYS A 36 -15.55 11.29 -26.31
N GLY A 37 -15.67 10.39 -27.29
CA GLY A 37 -14.96 9.12 -27.32
C GLY A 37 -15.90 7.92 -27.41
N ALA A 38 -15.34 6.73 -27.57
CA ALA A 38 -16.13 5.50 -27.64
C ALA A 38 -16.80 5.20 -26.29
N GLN A 39 -18.03 4.74 -26.30
CA GLN A 39 -18.80 4.40 -25.09
C GLN A 39 -18.06 3.41 -24.18
N LYS A 40 -17.25 2.52 -24.75
CA LYS A 40 -16.40 1.58 -24.00
C LYS A 40 -15.25 2.24 -23.21
N ASN A 41 -14.96 3.52 -23.44
CA ASN A 41 -13.84 4.24 -22.83
C ASN A 41 -14.27 5.14 -21.66
N HIS A 42 -15.54 5.10 -21.25
CA HIS A 42 -16.00 5.75 -20.03
C HIS A 42 -16.95 4.84 -19.27
N ALA A 43 -16.96 4.96 -17.95
CA ALA A 43 -17.80 4.16 -17.09
C ALA A 43 -18.25 4.95 -15.87
N GLN A 44 -19.47 4.75 -15.45
CA GLN A 44 -20.06 5.34 -14.26
C GLN A 44 -19.64 4.52 -13.03
N LEU A 45 -19.30 5.20 -11.95
CA LEU A 45 -18.92 4.60 -10.69
C LEU A 45 -19.70 5.25 -9.55
N ALA A 46 -20.43 4.43 -8.82
CA ALA A 46 -21.01 4.81 -7.54
C ALA A 46 -20.24 4.12 -6.41
N GLN A 47 -20.06 4.81 -5.29
CA GLN A 47 -19.27 4.30 -4.16
C GLN A 47 -19.91 4.71 -2.83
N MET A 48 -19.90 3.80 -1.87
CA MET A 48 -20.20 4.08 -0.48
C MET A 48 -19.47 3.11 0.45
N MET A 49 -19.30 3.51 1.70
CA MET A 49 -18.86 2.60 2.75
C MET A 49 -20.02 1.71 3.15
N GLY A 50 -19.74 0.45 3.45
CA GLY A 50 -20.76 -0.51 3.84
C GLY A 50 -20.27 -1.53 4.86
N VAL A 51 -21.23 -2.24 5.42
CA VAL A 51 -21.02 -3.36 6.34
C VAL A 51 -21.73 -4.58 5.79
N VAL A 52 -20.96 -5.65 5.61
CA VAL A 52 -21.51 -6.98 5.27
C VAL A 52 -21.90 -7.69 6.56
N SER A 53 -23.06 -8.35 6.55
CA SER A 53 -23.51 -9.23 7.62
C SER A 53 -24.33 -10.38 7.04
N GLY A 54 -24.42 -11.49 7.75
CA GLY A 54 -25.18 -12.65 7.29
C GLY A 54 -25.23 -13.77 8.32
N SER A 55 -25.96 -14.83 8.03
CA SER A 55 -25.97 -16.01 8.89
C SER A 55 -24.59 -16.66 8.92
N GLY A 56 -24.02 -16.80 10.11
CA GLY A 56 -22.67 -17.34 10.27
C GLY A 56 -21.53 -16.39 9.87
N LEU A 57 -21.84 -15.12 9.58
CA LEU A 57 -20.85 -14.10 9.21
C LEU A 57 -20.77 -13.01 10.30
N SER A 58 -19.58 -12.75 10.79
CA SER A 58 -19.32 -11.56 11.62
C SER A 58 -19.53 -10.30 10.77
N LYS A 59 -19.90 -9.19 11.42
CA LYS A 59 -19.99 -7.90 10.73
C LYS A 59 -18.60 -7.47 10.22
N GLN A 60 -18.46 -7.19 8.94
CA GLN A 60 -17.22 -6.79 8.31
C GLN A 60 -17.42 -5.55 7.46
N ASN A 61 -16.47 -4.63 7.52
CA ASN A 61 -16.49 -3.43 6.69
C ASN A 61 -16.15 -3.77 5.24
N THR A 62 -16.81 -3.11 4.31
CA THR A 62 -16.59 -3.24 2.87
C THR A 62 -16.77 -1.89 2.19
N SER A 63 -16.10 -1.69 1.07
CA SER A 63 -16.40 -0.60 0.16
C SER A 63 -17.36 -1.10 -0.91
N VAL A 64 -18.57 -0.53 -0.97
CA VAL A 64 -19.60 -0.93 -1.92
C VAL A 64 -19.43 -0.10 -3.19
N PHE A 65 -19.24 -0.76 -4.32
CA PHE A 65 -19.13 -0.15 -5.63
C PHE A 65 -20.33 -0.53 -6.49
N GLY A 66 -21.05 0.47 -7.00
CA GLY A 66 -22.04 0.32 -8.05
C GLY A 66 -21.38 0.56 -9.40
N ILE A 67 -21.39 -0.44 -10.26
CA ILE A 67 -20.79 -0.39 -11.60
C ILE A 67 -21.69 -1.00 -12.65
N ASP A 68 -21.42 -0.67 -13.91
CA ASP A 68 -21.92 -1.42 -15.04
C ASP A 68 -20.97 -2.58 -15.35
N PHE A 69 -21.46 -3.82 -15.26
CA PHE A 69 -20.65 -5.01 -15.53
C PHE A 69 -20.37 -5.25 -17.02
N ASP A 70 -20.98 -4.49 -17.91
CA ASP A 70 -20.64 -4.51 -19.34
C ASP A 70 -19.53 -3.52 -19.67
N ALA A 71 -19.25 -2.58 -18.75
CA ALA A 71 -18.15 -1.62 -18.88
C ALA A 71 -16.78 -2.20 -18.43
N PHE A 72 -15.71 -1.46 -18.70
CA PHE A 72 -14.34 -1.88 -18.38
C PHE A 72 -14.01 -1.94 -16.87
N LEU A 73 -14.86 -1.37 -16.00
CA LEU A 73 -14.67 -1.39 -14.55
C LEU A 73 -14.99 -2.75 -13.90
N LYS A 74 -15.49 -3.71 -14.65
CA LYS A 74 -15.78 -5.04 -14.11
C LYS A 74 -14.54 -5.71 -13.54
N PRO A 75 -14.57 -6.23 -12.30
CA PRO A 75 -13.44 -6.90 -11.69
C PRO A 75 -13.14 -8.22 -12.39
N LYS A 76 -11.86 -8.61 -12.43
CA LYS A 76 -11.50 -9.97 -12.86
C LYS A 76 -11.95 -10.97 -11.80
N LEU A 77 -12.78 -11.94 -12.17
CA LEU A 77 -13.25 -12.95 -11.26
C LEU A 77 -12.20 -14.04 -11.01
N GLN A 78 -12.12 -14.47 -9.77
CA GLN A 78 -11.39 -15.69 -9.37
C GLN A 78 -12.31 -16.91 -9.48
N LYS A 79 -13.60 -16.77 -9.05
CA LYS A 79 -14.60 -17.84 -9.07
C LYS A 79 -15.97 -17.27 -9.36
N GLY A 80 -16.85 -18.10 -9.93
CA GLY A 80 -18.25 -17.73 -10.18
C GLY A 80 -18.48 -16.99 -11.48
N ARG A 81 -19.47 -16.12 -11.50
CA ARG A 81 -19.92 -15.35 -12.67
C ARG A 81 -20.25 -13.90 -12.31
N TYR A 82 -20.45 -13.07 -13.32
CA TYR A 82 -20.94 -11.70 -13.12
C TYR A 82 -22.44 -11.68 -12.80
N PRO A 83 -22.91 -10.66 -12.05
CA PRO A 83 -24.33 -10.43 -11.77
C PRO A 83 -25.16 -10.26 -13.06
N LYS A 84 -26.26 -11.03 -13.18
CA LYS A 84 -27.23 -10.92 -14.28
C LYS A 84 -28.59 -10.49 -13.78
N LYS A 85 -28.94 -10.81 -12.53
CA LYS A 85 -30.24 -10.53 -11.89
C LYS A 85 -30.06 -9.47 -10.79
N ALA A 86 -31.20 -8.89 -10.39
CA ALA A 86 -31.23 -7.99 -9.23
C ALA A 86 -30.71 -8.70 -7.97
N ASN A 87 -30.04 -7.93 -7.10
CA ASN A 87 -29.51 -8.42 -5.83
C ASN A 87 -28.44 -9.54 -5.96
N GLU A 88 -27.81 -9.68 -7.13
CA GLU A 88 -26.61 -10.48 -7.29
C GLU A 88 -25.37 -9.58 -7.14
N ILE A 89 -24.34 -10.08 -6.45
CA ILE A 89 -23.15 -9.31 -6.15
C ILE A 89 -21.87 -10.10 -6.40
N VAL A 90 -20.78 -9.37 -6.62
CA VAL A 90 -19.41 -9.89 -6.61
C VAL A 90 -18.70 -9.32 -5.39
N VAL A 91 -17.96 -10.15 -4.68
CA VAL A 91 -17.25 -9.74 -3.46
C VAL A 91 -15.75 -10.06 -3.56
N ASP A 92 -14.93 -9.29 -2.88
CA ASP A 92 -13.50 -9.58 -2.74
C ASP A 92 -13.28 -10.66 -1.68
N ASP A 93 -12.31 -11.57 -1.93
CA ASP A 93 -11.93 -12.67 -1.04
C ASP A 93 -11.34 -12.22 0.31
N GLY A 94 -11.06 -10.94 0.46
CA GLY A 94 -10.69 -10.33 1.74
C GLY A 94 -11.82 -10.30 2.77
N LEU A 95 -13.09 -10.53 2.39
CA LEU A 95 -14.18 -10.78 3.32
C LEU A 95 -14.10 -12.22 3.85
N GLN A 96 -14.05 -12.35 5.17
CA GLN A 96 -13.91 -13.68 5.80
C GLN A 96 -15.24 -14.43 5.85
N GLY A 97 -15.18 -15.76 5.66
CA GLY A 97 -16.35 -16.63 5.80
C GLY A 97 -17.37 -16.52 4.68
N ILE A 98 -17.01 -15.97 3.52
CA ILE A 98 -17.88 -15.88 2.34
C ILE A 98 -17.80 -17.14 1.47
N ALA A 99 -18.91 -17.49 0.86
CA ALA A 99 -19.00 -18.57 -0.11
C ALA A 99 -19.88 -18.19 -1.30
N LEU A 100 -19.62 -18.83 -2.45
CA LEU A 100 -20.51 -18.70 -3.62
C LEU A 100 -21.93 -19.15 -3.26
N ASN A 101 -22.93 -18.45 -3.80
CA ASN A 101 -24.35 -18.65 -3.57
C ASN A 101 -24.85 -18.31 -2.15
N GLN A 102 -23.98 -17.89 -1.25
CA GLN A 102 -24.36 -17.40 0.09
C GLN A 102 -25.17 -16.10 -0.04
N GLN A 103 -26.15 -15.94 0.86
CA GLN A 103 -26.92 -14.71 0.99
C GLN A 103 -26.37 -13.86 2.13
N ILE A 104 -26.11 -12.60 1.85
CA ILE A 104 -25.64 -11.61 2.83
C ILE A 104 -26.56 -10.39 2.83
N LYS A 105 -26.45 -9.60 3.90
CA LYS A 105 -27.09 -8.28 4.02
C LYS A 105 -26.01 -7.20 3.94
N LEU A 106 -26.37 -6.08 3.32
CA LEU A 106 -25.53 -4.88 3.28
C LEU A 106 -26.19 -3.79 4.15
N ASN A 107 -25.34 -3.15 4.98
CA ASN A 107 -25.75 -2.03 5.85
C ASN A 107 -26.94 -2.31 6.77
N GLY A 108 -27.09 -3.55 7.23
CA GLY A 108 -28.20 -3.96 8.12
C GLY A 108 -29.57 -3.93 7.50
N ARG A 109 -29.69 -3.67 6.19
CA ARG A 109 -30.97 -3.66 5.49
C ARG A 109 -31.59 -5.06 5.41
N GLN A 110 -32.91 -5.14 5.29
CA GLN A 110 -33.62 -6.42 5.19
C GLN A 110 -33.33 -7.13 3.86
N GLN A 111 -32.99 -6.37 2.82
CA GLN A 111 -32.66 -6.89 1.49
C GLN A 111 -31.46 -7.83 1.56
N LYS A 112 -31.62 -9.03 1.04
CA LYS A 112 -30.57 -10.04 0.89
C LYS A 112 -29.94 -9.95 -0.48
N TYR A 113 -28.62 -10.09 -0.53
CA TYR A 113 -27.83 -10.11 -1.75
C TYR A 113 -27.16 -11.47 -1.90
N LYS A 114 -27.23 -12.06 -3.09
CA LYS A 114 -26.62 -13.35 -3.40
C LYS A 114 -25.22 -13.16 -3.97
N ILE A 115 -24.21 -13.77 -3.36
CA ILE A 115 -22.83 -13.80 -3.88
C ILE A 115 -22.79 -14.73 -5.09
N VAL A 116 -22.54 -14.19 -6.29
CA VAL A 116 -22.46 -14.96 -7.54
C VAL A 116 -21.06 -15.01 -8.11
N GLY A 117 -20.15 -14.16 -7.62
CA GLY A 117 -18.75 -14.11 -8.02
C GLY A 117 -17.85 -13.67 -6.89
N ILE A 118 -16.62 -14.14 -6.95
CA ILE A 118 -15.54 -13.77 -6.00
C ILE A 118 -14.36 -13.26 -6.83
N THR A 119 -13.85 -12.10 -6.45
CA THR A 119 -12.62 -11.49 -6.97
C THR A 119 -11.53 -11.49 -5.91
N THR A 120 -10.29 -11.20 -6.29
CA THR A 120 -9.15 -11.19 -5.37
C THR A 120 -8.35 -9.90 -5.49
N ASN A 121 -7.82 -9.41 -4.35
CA ASN A 121 -7.02 -8.19 -4.28
C ASN A 121 -7.72 -6.91 -4.75
N HIS A 122 -9.05 -6.85 -4.63
CA HIS A 122 -9.83 -5.65 -4.90
C HIS A 122 -10.15 -4.92 -3.59
N ARG A 123 -9.27 -4.00 -3.19
CA ARG A 123 -9.41 -3.24 -1.94
C ARG A 123 -9.40 -1.73 -2.21
N TYR A 124 -10.34 -1.04 -1.62
CA TYR A 124 -10.42 0.42 -1.60
C TYR A 124 -10.30 0.91 -0.16
N ASN A 125 -9.36 1.81 0.10
CA ASN A 125 -9.06 2.33 1.46
C ASN A 125 -8.89 1.19 2.50
N THR A 126 -8.07 0.18 2.15
CA THR A 126 -7.81 -1.05 2.92
C THR A 126 -8.97 -2.04 3.05
N GLN A 127 -10.19 -1.64 2.72
CA GLN A 127 -11.38 -2.47 2.81
C GLN A 127 -11.60 -3.32 1.55
N PRO A 128 -12.05 -4.58 1.68
CA PRO A 128 -12.47 -5.39 0.54
C PRO A 128 -13.65 -4.71 -0.18
N VAL A 129 -13.71 -4.87 -1.51
CA VAL A 129 -14.75 -4.25 -2.34
C VAL A 129 -15.87 -5.24 -2.59
N THR A 130 -17.10 -4.76 -2.46
CA THR A 130 -18.33 -5.45 -2.88
C THR A 130 -18.90 -4.73 -4.08
N TYR A 131 -19.07 -5.43 -5.19
CA TYR A 131 -19.59 -4.88 -6.44
C TYR A 131 -21.05 -5.22 -6.64
N LEU A 132 -21.86 -4.20 -6.89
CA LEU A 132 -23.27 -4.29 -7.27
C LEU A 132 -23.46 -3.75 -8.69
N ARG A 133 -24.55 -4.10 -9.33
CA ARG A 133 -24.99 -3.37 -10.51
C ARG A 133 -25.38 -1.95 -10.10
N LEU A 134 -25.14 -1.00 -10.97
CA LEU A 134 -25.39 0.42 -10.69
C LEU A 134 -26.85 0.68 -10.31
N THR A 135 -27.80 -0.02 -10.94
CA THR A 135 -29.23 0.02 -10.60
C THR A 135 -29.52 -0.50 -9.19
N ASP A 136 -28.89 -1.62 -8.79
CA ASP A 136 -29.07 -2.17 -7.44
C ASP A 136 -28.42 -1.26 -6.37
N PHE A 137 -27.33 -0.60 -6.71
CA PHE A 137 -26.70 0.42 -5.85
C PHE A 137 -27.63 1.64 -5.68
N SER A 138 -28.21 2.14 -6.79
CA SER A 138 -29.16 3.26 -6.76
C SER A 138 -30.39 2.92 -5.90
N ARG A 139 -30.96 1.72 -6.09
CA ARG A 139 -32.06 1.23 -5.25
C ARG A 139 -31.66 1.14 -3.78
N MET A 140 -30.47 0.65 -3.50
CA MET A 140 -29.98 0.53 -2.13
C MET A 140 -29.73 1.91 -1.49
N ARG A 141 -29.17 2.87 -2.20
CA ARG A 141 -28.79 4.17 -1.63
C ARG A 141 -29.95 5.17 -1.66
N TYR A 142 -30.66 5.26 -2.77
CA TYR A 142 -31.63 6.31 -3.06
C TYR A 142 -33.10 5.80 -3.12
N GLY A 143 -33.33 4.48 -3.07
CA GLY A 143 -34.66 3.89 -3.12
C GLY A 143 -35.27 3.84 -4.52
N THR A 144 -34.54 4.14 -5.57
CA THR A 144 -34.98 4.15 -6.97
C THR A 144 -34.07 3.31 -7.85
N ASP A 145 -34.65 2.70 -8.90
CA ASP A 145 -33.88 1.97 -9.91
C ASP A 145 -33.26 2.86 -10.98
N GLN A 146 -33.67 4.13 -11.01
CA GLN A 146 -33.09 5.11 -11.91
C GLN A 146 -31.72 5.55 -11.40
N ILE A 147 -30.75 5.60 -12.32
CA ILE A 147 -29.38 6.04 -12.01
C ILE A 147 -29.36 7.56 -12.18
N THR A 148 -29.77 8.28 -11.14
CA THR A 148 -29.79 9.76 -11.15
C THR A 148 -28.47 10.33 -10.66
N ARG A 149 -27.76 9.62 -9.76
CA ARG A 149 -26.53 10.10 -9.14
C ARG A 149 -25.46 9.04 -9.13
N ILE A 150 -24.22 9.48 -9.39
CA ILE A 150 -23.00 8.68 -9.33
C ILE A 150 -21.93 9.44 -8.53
N ASN A 151 -20.88 8.75 -8.08
CA ASN A 151 -19.77 9.41 -7.40
C ASN A 151 -18.69 9.87 -8.38
N ALA A 152 -18.50 9.14 -9.47
CA ALA A 152 -17.48 9.49 -10.46
C ALA A 152 -17.82 8.98 -11.86
N LEU A 153 -17.29 9.66 -12.84
CA LEU A 153 -17.14 9.17 -14.21
C LEU A 153 -15.67 8.81 -14.42
N VAL A 154 -15.44 7.55 -14.75
CA VAL A 154 -14.10 7.00 -14.98
C VAL A 154 -13.80 7.00 -16.46
N LEU A 155 -12.66 7.59 -16.86
CA LEU A 155 -12.25 7.75 -18.25
C LEU A 155 -11.02 6.90 -18.56
N LYS A 156 -11.05 6.21 -19.71
CA LYS A 156 -9.96 5.38 -20.21
C LYS A 156 -9.60 5.78 -21.66
N GLY A 157 -8.34 5.61 -22.00
CA GLY A 157 -7.87 5.86 -23.37
C GLY A 157 -8.02 7.32 -23.82
N ASN A 158 -8.74 7.53 -24.91
CA ASN A 158 -8.96 8.85 -25.53
C ASN A 158 -10.32 9.48 -25.17
N ALA A 159 -11.04 8.91 -24.20
CA ALA A 159 -12.28 9.52 -23.74
C ALA A 159 -12.00 10.90 -23.10
N ARG A 160 -12.83 11.87 -23.43
CA ARG A 160 -12.74 13.25 -22.93
C ARG A 160 -14.14 13.77 -22.57
N ILE A 161 -14.18 14.55 -21.50
CA ILE A 161 -15.36 15.30 -21.11
C ILE A 161 -15.01 16.77 -21.02
N LYS A 162 -15.92 17.65 -21.42
CA LYS A 162 -15.73 19.10 -21.23
C LYS A 162 -15.77 19.40 -19.73
N THR A 163 -14.71 19.99 -19.22
CA THR A 163 -14.67 20.43 -17.82
C THR A 163 -15.58 21.64 -17.65
N THR A 164 -16.39 21.62 -16.62
CA THR A 164 -17.21 22.75 -16.16
C THR A 164 -16.77 23.14 -14.75
N ASP A 165 -17.21 24.29 -14.25
CA ASP A 165 -16.89 24.76 -12.89
C ASP A 165 -17.38 23.81 -11.79
N GLN A 166 -18.21 22.83 -12.13
CA GLN A 166 -18.73 21.83 -11.19
C GLN A 166 -17.94 20.51 -11.20
N LEU A 167 -17.02 20.33 -12.16
CA LEU A 167 -16.32 19.09 -12.39
C LEU A 167 -14.81 19.24 -12.22
N THR A 168 -14.21 18.32 -11.48
CA THR A 168 -12.76 18.22 -11.34
C THR A 168 -12.29 16.90 -11.94
N LYS A 169 -11.26 16.96 -12.78
CA LYS A 169 -10.55 15.80 -13.29
C LYS A 169 -9.36 15.50 -12.41
N LEU A 170 -9.20 14.26 -12.03
CA LEU A 170 -8.08 13.76 -11.27
C LEU A 170 -7.45 12.57 -11.97
N THR A 171 -6.14 12.53 -11.98
CA THR A 171 -5.42 11.30 -12.29
C THR A 171 -5.54 10.31 -11.13
N ILE A 172 -5.32 9.02 -11.40
CA ILE A 172 -5.40 8.00 -10.33
C ILE A 172 -4.41 8.28 -9.17
N PRO A 173 -3.15 8.69 -9.42
CA PRO A 173 -2.24 9.09 -8.33
C PRO A 173 -2.77 10.26 -7.49
N GLU A 174 -3.34 11.29 -8.12
CA GLU A 174 -3.94 12.43 -7.40
C GLU A 174 -5.15 12.01 -6.57
N LEU A 175 -6.00 11.13 -7.10
CA LEU A 175 -7.14 10.59 -6.37
C LEU A 175 -6.67 9.79 -5.14
N ILE A 176 -5.61 9.00 -5.26
CA ILE A 176 -5.01 8.24 -4.16
C ILE A 176 -4.47 9.17 -3.09
N ASP A 177 -3.72 10.22 -3.48
CA ASP A 177 -3.13 11.19 -2.53
C ASP A 177 -4.20 11.93 -1.72
N LYS A 178 -5.40 12.11 -2.29
CA LYS A 178 -6.52 12.80 -1.65
C LYS A 178 -7.49 11.89 -0.88
N ILE A 179 -7.20 10.59 -0.80
CA ILE A 179 -7.97 9.70 0.10
C ILE A 179 -7.81 10.20 1.53
N PRO A 180 -8.92 10.39 2.28
CA PRO A 180 -8.85 10.88 3.65
C PRO A 180 -7.92 10.04 4.53
N GLY A 181 -6.96 10.71 5.17
CA GLY A 181 -5.96 10.08 6.04
C GLY A 181 -4.72 9.52 5.33
N TYR A 182 -4.73 9.34 4.01
CA TYR A 182 -3.60 8.74 3.28
C TYR A 182 -2.33 9.60 3.34
N GLY A 183 -2.44 10.88 2.99
CA GLY A 183 -1.30 11.80 2.98
C GLY A 183 -0.60 11.92 4.34
N PRO A 184 -1.32 12.25 5.43
CA PRO A 184 -0.77 12.25 6.79
C PRO A 184 -0.15 10.90 7.19
N GLN A 185 -0.81 9.78 6.87
CA GLN A 185 -0.32 8.45 7.20
C GLN A 185 1.01 8.11 6.50
N VAL A 186 1.12 8.42 5.20
CA VAL A 186 2.37 8.20 4.44
C VAL A 186 3.51 9.05 5.00
N LYS A 187 3.25 10.32 5.36
CA LYS A 187 4.25 11.21 5.96
C LYS A 187 4.70 10.69 7.33
N THR A 188 3.75 10.27 8.18
CA THR A 188 4.06 9.73 9.51
C THR A 188 4.89 8.46 9.41
N PHE A 189 4.51 7.51 8.57
CA PHE A 189 5.31 6.30 8.36
C PHE A 189 6.67 6.58 7.73
N GLY A 190 6.75 7.53 6.79
CA GLY A 190 8.02 7.97 6.22
C GLY A 190 8.97 8.53 7.28
N LEU A 191 8.46 9.36 8.19
CA LEU A 191 9.23 9.91 9.31
C LEU A 191 9.67 8.81 10.27
N MET A 192 8.78 7.88 10.62
CA MET A 192 9.12 6.73 11.49
C MET A 192 10.23 5.87 10.87
N ILE A 193 10.13 5.55 9.58
CA ILE A 193 11.14 4.77 8.86
C ILE A 193 12.47 5.55 8.85
N GLY A 194 12.44 6.84 8.55
CA GLY A 194 13.62 7.70 8.58
C GLY A 194 14.30 7.72 9.96
N ALA A 195 13.52 7.89 11.03
CA ALA A 195 14.03 7.84 12.40
C ALA A 195 14.65 6.48 12.73
N LEU A 196 13.99 5.37 12.36
CA LEU A 196 14.52 4.01 12.56
C LEU A 196 15.87 3.81 11.85
N LEU A 197 16.01 4.31 10.60
CA LEU A 197 17.27 4.22 9.86
C LEU A 197 18.40 4.97 10.58
N VAL A 198 18.12 6.15 11.11
CA VAL A 198 19.07 6.93 11.90
C VAL A 198 19.45 6.17 13.19
N ILE A 199 18.48 5.62 13.89
CA ILE A 199 18.73 4.82 15.11
C ILE A 199 19.62 3.61 14.78
N VAL A 200 19.36 2.90 13.70
CA VAL A 200 20.18 1.75 13.27
C VAL A 200 21.63 2.21 13.01
N ALA A 201 21.83 3.33 12.32
CA ALA A 201 23.17 3.87 12.08
C ALA A 201 23.92 4.19 13.39
N PHE A 202 23.23 4.80 14.37
CA PHE A 202 23.81 5.08 15.69
C PHE A 202 24.15 3.80 16.46
N ILE A 203 23.26 2.83 16.50
CA ILE A 203 23.49 1.54 17.21
C ILE A 203 24.71 0.84 16.61
N VAL A 204 24.78 0.73 15.27
CA VAL A 204 25.93 0.12 14.59
C VAL A 204 27.21 0.92 14.87
N GLY A 205 27.15 2.24 14.82
CA GLY A 205 28.28 3.12 15.12
C GLY A 205 28.82 2.90 16.52
N ILE A 206 27.94 2.88 17.53
CA ILE A 206 28.33 2.63 18.93
C ILE A 206 28.93 1.22 19.09
N PHE A 207 28.30 0.21 18.48
CA PHE A 207 28.77 -1.17 18.59
C PHE A 207 30.15 -1.34 17.95
N MET A 208 30.36 -0.79 16.77
CA MET A 208 31.65 -0.80 16.08
C MET A 208 32.71 0.00 16.85
N TYR A 209 32.35 1.11 17.51
CA TYR A 209 33.20 1.89 18.34
C TYR A 209 33.68 1.09 19.56
N ILE A 210 32.81 0.39 20.26
CA ILE A 210 33.13 -0.48 21.40
C ILE A 210 34.13 -1.58 20.98
N ILE A 211 33.80 -2.33 19.89
CA ILE A 211 34.68 -3.38 19.36
C ILE A 211 36.09 -2.81 19.01
N THR A 212 36.12 -1.59 18.46
CA THR A 212 37.36 -0.94 18.09
C THR A 212 38.21 -0.60 19.33
N ILE A 213 37.59 -0.10 20.40
CA ILE A 213 38.31 0.20 21.65
C ILE A 213 38.88 -1.08 22.28
N GLU A 214 38.06 -2.15 22.36
CA GLU A 214 38.53 -3.43 22.90
C GLU A 214 39.75 -4.01 22.17
N LYS A 215 39.82 -3.75 20.85
CA LYS A 215 40.92 -4.26 20.01
C LYS A 215 42.02 -3.27 19.76
N THR A 216 42.07 -2.12 20.46
CA THR A 216 43.08 -1.06 20.23
C THR A 216 44.51 -1.57 20.37
N ALA A 217 44.80 -2.37 21.40
CA ALA A 217 46.13 -2.96 21.58
C ALA A 217 46.54 -3.87 20.42
N VAL A 218 45.63 -4.70 19.92
CA VAL A 218 45.84 -5.59 18.75
C VAL A 218 46.13 -4.77 17.50
N TYR A 219 45.37 -3.70 17.28
CA TYR A 219 45.58 -2.81 16.13
C TYR A 219 46.89 -2.04 16.23
N GLY A 220 47.32 -1.65 17.46
CA GLY A 220 48.61 -1.05 17.70
C GLY A 220 49.76 -1.98 17.30
N VAL A 221 49.72 -3.24 17.72
CA VAL A 221 50.75 -4.24 17.33
C VAL A 221 50.75 -4.45 15.81
N MET A 222 49.57 -4.57 15.16
CA MET A 222 49.49 -4.71 13.71
C MET A 222 50.09 -3.51 12.97
N ARG A 223 49.90 -2.29 13.47
CA ARG A 223 50.50 -1.08 12.90
C ARG A 223 52.00 -1.06 13.08
N ALA A 224 52.53 -1.51 14.24
CA ALA A 224 53.96 -1.64 14.49
C ALA A 224 54.61 -2.68 13.56
N GLN A 225 53.88 -3.69 13.13
CA GLN A 225 54.30 -4.68 12.12
C GLN A 225 54.22 -4.14 10.67
N GLY A 226 53.84 -2.87 10.48
CA GLY A 226 53.79 -2.24 9.17
C GLY A 226 52.44 -2.32 8.43
N ILE A 227 51.37 -2.85 9.06
CA ILE A 227 50.02 -2.86 8.45
C ILE A 227 49.51 -1.42 8.40
N SER A 228 49.14 -0.98 7.21
CA SER A 228 48.64 0.38 7.00
C SER A 228 47.27 0.61 7.66
N GLY A 229 47.04 1.85 8.15
CA GLY A 229 45.73 2.22 8.72
C GLY A 229 44.56 2.00 7.75
N GLY A 230 44.81 2.15 6.43
CA GLY A 230 43.80 1.88 5.41
C GLY A 230 43.38 0.41 5.31
N GLN A 231 44.35 -0.52 5.53
CA GLN A 231 44.02 -1.96 5.54
C GLN A 231 43.21 -2.33 6.78
N LEU A 232 43.48 -1.74 7.94
CA LEU A 232 42.68 -1.94 9.16
C LEU A 232 41.25 -1.40 8.98
N VAL A 233 41.14 -0.19 8.42
CA VAL A 233 39.86 0.41 8.07
C VAL A 233 39.08 -0.48 7.10
N GLY A 234 39.74 -0.99 6.05
CA GLY A 234 39.12 -1.92 5.08
C GLY A 234 38.59 -3.19 5.72
N SER A 235 39.34 -3.77 6.66
CA SER A 235 38.92 -4.96 7.42
C SER A 235 37.66 -4.69 8.25
N LEU A 236 37.58 -3.54 8.93
CA LEU A 236 36.40 -3.16 9.71
C LEU A 236 35.18 -2.86 8.83
N MET A 237 35.39 -2.24 7.68
CA MET A 237 34.32 -2.04 6.70
C MET A 237 33.76 -3.37 6.21
N TRP A 238 34.62 -4.34 5.88
CA TRP A 238 34.19 -5.69 5.51
C TRP A 238 33.42 -6.37 6.64
N GLN A 239 33.90 -6.26 7.87
CA GLN A 239 33.19 -6.81 9.04
C GLN A 239 31.78 -6.20 9.19
N SER A 240 31.64 -4.89 9.01
CA SER A 240 30.36 -4.19 9.09
C SER A 240 29.41 -4.63 7.98
N VAL A 241 29.91 -4.74 6.75
CA VAL A 241 29.12 -5.23 5.61
C VAL A 241 28.66 -6.66 5.85
N PHE A 242 29.54 -7.53 6.31
CA PHE A 242 29.23 -8.94 6.60
C PHE A 242 28.15 -9.08 7.68
N LEU A 243 28.28 -8.33 8.78
CA LEU A 243 27.26 -8.27 9.84
C LEU A 243 25.95 -7.71 9.33
N GLY A 244 26.00 -6.66 8.51
CA GLY A 244 24.81 -6.06 7.88
C GLY A 244 24.08 -7.04 6.99
N VAL A 245 24.80 -7.79 6.14
CA VAL A 245 24.21 -8.80 5.26
C VAL A 245 23.55 -9.94 6.05
N ILE A 246 24.24 -10.43 7.10
CA ILE A 246 23.65 -11.46 7.98
C ILE A 246 22.39 -10.93 8.68
N GLY A 247 22.45 -9.72 9.27
CA GLY A 247 21.31 -9.11 9.95
C GLY A 247 20.11 -8.89 9.02
N ILE A 248 20.37 -8.38 7.81
CA ILE A 248 19.32 -8.22 6.78
C ILE A 248 18.77 -9.59 6.38
N GLY A 249 19.60 -10.59 6.17
CA GLY A 249 19.19 -11.96 5.83
C GLY A 249 18.27 -12.57 6.89
N LEU A 250 18.62 -12.44 8.17
CA LEU A 250 17.77 -12.86 9.29
C LEU A 250 16.46 -12.08 9.34
N GLY A 251 16.52 -10.75 9.13
CA GLY A 251 15.32 -9.90 9.06
C GLY A 251 14.37 -10.31 7.93
N LEU A 252 14.89 -10.63 6.74
CA LEU A 252 14.10 -11.14 5.62
C LEU A 252 13.51 -12.51 5.90
N LEU A 253 14.23 -13.38 6.58
CA LEU A 253 13.72 -14.69 7.02
C LEU A 253 12.56 -14.50 8.01
N CYS A 254 12.71 -13.66 9.02
CA CYS A 254 11.64 -13.33 9.96
C CYS A 254 10.42 -12.73 9.26
N ASN A 255 10.64 -11.83 8.29
CA ASN A 255 9.58 -11.26 7.48
C ASN A 255 8.82 -12.35 6.69
N ALA A 256 9.54 -13.29 6.06
CA ALA A 256 8.92 -14.41 5.34
C ALA A 256 8.09 -15.30 6.28
N LEU A 257 8.61 -15.62 7.46
CA LEU A 257 7.89 -16.41 8.47
C LEU A 257 6.63 -15.66 8.95
N THR A 258 6.72 -14.36 9.17
CA THR A 258 5.57 -13.53 9.57
C THR A 258 4.45 -13.59 8.53
N THR A 259 4.79 -13.56 7.22
CA THR A 259 3.77 -13.63 6.16
C THR A 259 2.99 -14.95 6.15
N LEU A 260 3.59 -16.05 6.61
CA LEU A 260 2.92 -17.36 6.70
C LEU A 260 1.88 -17.41 7.84
N VAL A 261 2.06 -16.60 8.88
CA VAL A 261 1.18 -16.58 10.07
C VAL A 261 0.13 -15.47 9.98
N LEU A 262 0.31 -14.49 9.08
CA LEU A 262 -0.57 -13.33 8.99
C LEU A 262 -1.97 -13.75 8.51
N PRO A 263 -3.05 -13.38 9.24
CA PRO A 263 -4.42 -13.60 8.76
C PRO A 263 -4.68 -12.86 7.45
N ALA A 264 -5.49 -13.45 6.55
CA ALA A 264 -5.87 -12.85 5.27
C ALA A 264 -6.57 -11.47 5.41
N ALA A 265 -7.10 -11.16 6.60
CA ALA A 265 -7.67 -9.86 6.91
C ALA A 265 -6.64 -8.71 6.95
N VAL A 266 -5.36 -9.02 7.21
CA VAL A 266 -4.31 -8.01 7.24
C VAL A 266 -3.88 -7.68 5.80
N PRO A 267 -4.00 -6.42 5.35
CA PRO A 267 -3.61 -6.02 3.99
C PRO A 267 -2.09 -5.96 3.87
N TYR A 268 -1.45 -7.11 3.81
CA TYR A 268 -0.01 -7.22 3.60
C TYR A 268 0.30 -7.43 2.11
N THR A 269 1.21 -6.64 1.58
CA THR A 269 1.68 -6.78 0.18
C THR A 269 3.18 -6.99 0.19
N ASN A 270 3.61 -8.15 -0.23
CA ASN A 270 5.03 -8.47 -0.40
C ASN A 270 5.50 -7.92 -1.75
N ASN A 271 6.17 -6.77 -1.74
CA ASN A 271 6.77 -6.18 -2.94
C ASN A 271 8.28 -6.40 -2.90
N PRO A 272 8.85 -7.34 -3.68
CA PRO A 272 10.26 -7.67 -3.63
C PRO A 272 11.17 -6.50 -4.00
N LEU A 273 10.72 -5.61 -4.88
CA LEU A 273 11.48 -4.41 -5.25
C LEU A 273 11.62 -3.43 -4.08
N LEU A 274 10.53 -3.19 -3.33
CA LEU A 274 10.58 -2.33 -2.15
C LEU A 274 11.43 -2.95 -1.04
N ILE A 275 11.29 -4.24 -0.79
CA ILE A 275 12.09 -4.97 0.20
C ILE A 275 13.57 -4.87 -0.15
N GLY A 276 13.93 -5.10 -1.42
CA GLY A 276 15.31 -4.97 -1.88
C GLY A 276 15.85 -3.54 -1.73
N ALA A 277 15.05 -2.52 -2.07
CA ALA A 277 15.44 -1.12 -1.91
C ALA A 277 15.68 -0.77 -0.43
N PHE A 278 14.78 -1.16 0.48
CA PHE A 278 14.97 -0.92 1.91
C PHE A 278 16.16 -1.70 2.47
N SER A 279 16.41 -2.92 2.03
CA SER A 279 17.59 -3.71 2.43
C SER A 279 18.88 -3.04 2.00
N ALA A 280 18.93 -2.48 0.80
CA ALA A 280 20.08 -1.71 0.32
C ALA A 280 20.29 -0.44 1.13
N VAL A 281 19.24 0.31 1.46
CA VAL A 281 19.34 1.50 2.32
C VAL A 281 19.83 1.13 3.72
N LEU A 282 19.33 0.05 4.31
CA LEU A 282 19.81 -0.45 5.61
C LEU A 282 21.29 -0.81 5.57
N LEU A 283 21.76 -1.47 4.51
CA LEU A 283 23.17 -1.79 4.35
C LEU A 283 24.03 -0.53 4.27
N VAL A 284 23.60 0.47 3.51
CA VAL A 284 24.28 1.77 3.43
C VAL A 284 24.32 2.45 4.80
N MET A 285 23.24 2.45 5.56
CA MET A 285 23.19 3.02 6.91
C MET A 285 24.09 2.27 7.88
N THR A 286 24.22 0.95 7.75
CA THR A 286 25.17 0.14 8.52
C THR A 286 26.62 0.56 8.24
N VAL A 287 26.96 0.78 6.97
CA VAL A 287 28.28 1.25 6.56
C VAL A 287 28.55 2.66 7.09
N ILE A 288 27.58 3.57 6.99
CA ILE A 288 27.69 4.93 7.52
C ILE A 288 27.93 4.90 9.05
N GLY A 289 27.16 4.07 9.79
CA GLY A 289 27.37 3.89 11.22
C GLY A 289 28.77 3.42 11.56
N ALA A 290 29.31 2.47 10.81
CA ALA A 290 30.67 1.98 10.99
C ALA A 290 31.74 3.04 10.69
N LEU A 291 31.50 3.96 9.75
CA LEU A 291 32.45 5.06 9.45
C LEU A 291 32.73 5.95 10.67
N PHE A 292 31.79 6.13 11.59
CA PHE A 292 32.03 6.88 12.82
C PHE A 292 33.11 6.25 13.70
N SER A 293 33.24 4.92 13.67
CA SER A 293 34.28 4.20 14.42
C SER A 293 35.68 4.36 13.79
N ILE A 294 35.74 4.54 12.48
CA ILE A 294 37.00 4.60 11.73
C ILE A 294 37.86 5.80 12.13
N TRP A 295 37.25 6.94 12.41
CA TRP A 295 37.97 8.16 12.80
C TRP A 295 38.81 7.97 14.05
N ARG A 296 38.41 7.10 14.95
CA ARG A 296 39.18 6.73 16.15
C ARG A 296 40.41 5.90 15.80
N ILE A 297 40.25 4.94 14.86
CA ILE A 297 41.36 4.03 14.46
C ILE A 297 42.51 4.80 13.80
N LEU A 298 42.17 5.76 12.95
CA LEU A 298 43.15 6.58 12.26
C LEU A 298 44.00 7.42 13.24
N LYS A 299 43.51 7.68 14.46
CA LYS A 299 44.16 8.44 15.52
C LYS A 299 44.93 7.57 16.55
N ILE A 300 44.94 6.23 16.41
CA ILE A 300 45.69 5.36 17.30
C ILE A 300 47.19 5.56 17.04
N ASP A 301 47.90 6.10 18.04
CA ASP A 301 49.35 6.13 18.03
C ASP A 301 49.88 4.75 18.39
N PRO A 302 50.76 4.13 17.56
CA PRO A 302 51.34 2.84 17.87
C PRO A 302 52.14 2.83 19.20
N LEU A 303 52.74 3.95 19.59
CA LEU A 303 53.52 4.07 20.82
C LEU A 303 52.63 4.03 22.06
N ASP A 304 51.47 4.74 22.03
CA ASP A 304 50.49 4.75 23.11
C ASP A 304 49.80 3.40 23.26
N ALA A 305 49.61 2.67 22.16
CA ALA A 305 48.94 1.37 22.16
C ALA A 305 49.80 0.22 22.72
N ILE A 306 51.13 0.33 22.65
CA ILE A 306 52.09 -0.68 23.14
C ILE A 306 52.61 -0.32 24.53
N GLY A 307 52.69 0.97 24.84
CA GLY A 307 53.22 1.48 26.12
C GLY A 307 52.17 1.56 27.24
N GLY A 308 51.06 0.87 27.12
CA GLY A 308 49.87 0.95 27.97
C GLY A 308 50.16 1.36 29.40
N ALA A 309 49.67 2.54 29.78
CA ALA A 309 49.63 3.00 31.15
C ALA A 309 48.69 2.16 32.01
#